data_d1b9c5f1d11955a4927050238c622326
#
_entry.id   d1b9c5f1d11955a4927050238c622326
#
_cell.length_a   1.000
_cell.length_b   1.000
_cell.length_c   1.000
_cell.angle_alpha   90.00
_cell.angle_beta   90.00
_cell.angle_gamma   90.00
#
_symmetry.space_group_name_H-M   'P 1'
#
loop_
_entity.id
_entity.type
_entity.pdbx_description
1 polymer ?
#
loop_
_entity_poly.entity_id
_entity_poly.type
_entity_poly.pdbx_seq_one_letter_code
_entity_poly.pdbx_strand_id
1 'polypeptide(L)'
;MEQVTLRQWRDSDLEPYAAMNADAEVMRYFPSPLTHDQSEASLVRQRTLIEQRGWGLWAVDVDGAFAGFTGLAIPGFEAPFMPCVEVGWRLRCEYWGRGIAYRGALQALDYGFTVLKLPEIVSFTAAVNGPSRRLMERLGFVRDIANDFDHPSIPQGHELRRHVFYRKRA
;
A
#
# COMPACT_ATOMS: atom_id res chain seq x y z
N MET A 1 14.61 -19.92 1.61
CA MET A 1 14.20 -18.49 1.66
C MET A 1 12.71 -18.45 1.39
N GLU A 2 11.92 -17.75 2.21
CA GLU A 2 10.46 -17.67 2.03
C GLU A 2 10.11 -17.14 0.64
N GLN A 3 9.16 -17.80 -0.02
CA GLN A 3 8.66 -17.35 -1.31
C GLN A 3 7.61 -16.26 -1.08
N VAL A 4 7.82 -15.09 -1.68
CA VAL A 4 6.85 -13.97 -1.67
C VAL A 4 6.30 -13.82 -3.07
N THR A 5 4.99 -13.97 -3.21
CA THR A 5 4.29 -13.80 -4.47
C THR A 5 3.14 -12.80 -4.34
N LEU A 6 2.90 -12.05 -5.41
CA LEU A 6 1.71 -11.20 -5.55
C LEU A 6 0.66 -11.95 -6.36
N ARG A 7 -0.57 -12.00 -5.85
CA ARG A 7 -1.65 -12.74 -6.50
C ARG A 7 -3.00 -12.03 -6.36
N GLN A 8 -3.96 -12.48 -7.13
CA GLN A 8 -5.35 -12.08 -6.99
C GLN A 8 -5.90 -12.50 -5.61
N TRP A 9 -6.83 -11.72 -5.10
CA TRP A 9 -7.54 -11.98 -3.85
C TRP A 9 -8.41 -13.22 -3.94
N ARG A 10 -8.45 -13.99 -2.84
CA ARG A 10 -9.29 -15.18 -2.67
C ARG A 10 -10.31 -14.94 -1.57
N ASP A 11 -11.41 -15.68 -1.58
CA ASP A 11 -12.41 -15.58 -0.50
C ASP A 11 -11.79 -15.95 0.87
N SER A 12 -10.84 -16.90 0.88
CA SER A 12 -10.10 -17.29 2.07
C SER A 12 -9.20 -16.20 2.66
N ASP A 13 -8.95 -15.10 1.93
CA ASP A 13 -8.16 -13.97 2.44
C ASP A 13 -8.98 -13.05 3.34
N LEU A 14 -10.32 -13.15 3.32
CA LEU A 14 -11.19 -12.21 4.03
C LEU A 14 -10.93 -12.19 5.53
N GLU A 15 -10.94 -13.33 6.17
CA GLU A 15 -10.78 -13.41 7.64
C GLU A 15 -9.40 -12.90 8.09
N PRO A 16 -8.26 -13.34 7.53
CA PRO A 16 -6.97 -12.78 7.92
C PRO A 16 -6.82 -11.29 7.50
N TYR A 17 -7.46 -10.85 6.43
CA TYR A 17 -7.46 -9.44 6.03
C TYR A 17 -8.26 -8.55 7.00
N ALA A 18 -9.46 -8.99 7.40
CA ALA A 18 -10.27 -8.29 8.39
C ALA A 18 -9.57 -8.23 9.74
N ALA A 19 -8.95 -9.33 10.19
CA ALA A 19 -8.15 -9.37 11.41
C ALA A 19 -6.97 -8.39 11.35
N MET A 20 -6.25 -8.33 10.24
CA MET A 20 -5.16 -7.36 10.00
C MET A 20 -5.64 -5.91 10.09
N ASN A 21 -6.78 -5.59 9.48
CA ASN A 21 -7.33 -4.24 9.46
C ASN A 21 -7.97 -3.81 10.80
N ALA A 22 -8.31 -4.77 11.66
CA ALA A 22 -8.79 -4.53 13.02
C ALA A 22 -7.65 -4.41 14.04
N ASP A 23 -6.44 -4.79 13.68
CA ASP A 23 -5.27 -4.73 14.55
C ASP A 23 -4.79 -3.29 14.71
N ALA A 24 -4.83 -2.78 15.95
CA ALA A 24 -4.44 -1.41 16.26
C ALA A 24 -2.94 -1.13 15.96
N GLU A 25 -2.07 -2.13 16.07
CA GLU A 25 -0.65 -1.97 15.75
C GLU A 25 -0.44 -1.84 14.22
N VAL A 26 -1.12 -2.65 13.43
CA VAL A 26 -1.11 -2.53 11.97
C VAL A 26 -1.65 -1.19 11.51
N MET A 27 -2.75 -0.75 12.13
CA MET A 27 -3.50 0.44 11.74
C MET A 27 -3.07 1.72 12.46
N ARG A 28 -1.98 1.70 13.23
CA ARG A 28 -1.54 2.85 14.05
C ARG A 28 -1.27 4.15 13.26
N TYR A 29 -0.97 4.05 11.97
CA TYR A 29 -0.74 5.21 11.09
C TYR A 29 -1.94 5.51 10.18
N PHE A 30 -3.09 4.95 10.49
CA PHE A 30 -4.37 5.23 9.85
C PHE A 30 -5.35 5.81 10.88
N PRO A 31 -6.34 6.61 10.47
CA PRO A 31 -7.24 7.30 11.41
C PRO A 31 -7.99 6.36 12.36
N SER A 32 -8.32 5.16 11.90
CA SER A 32 -8.99 4.12 12.70
C SER A 32 -8.77 2.73 12.09
N PRO A 33 -8.87 1.65 12.89
CA PRO A 33 -9.06 0.30 12.37
C PRO A 33 -10.33 0.21 11.51
N LEU A 34 -10.39 -0.80 10.66
CA LEU A 34 -11.57 -1.09 9.84
C LEU A 34 -12.42 -2.18 10.48
N THR A 35 -13.74 -2.08 10.29
CA THR A 35 -14.66 -3.16 10.64
C THR A 35 -14.51 -4.34 9.66
N HIS A 36 -15.12 -5.49 10.01
CA HIS A 36 -15.18 -6.64 9.11
C HIS A 36 -15.86 -6.28 7.78
N ASP A 37 -17.01 -5.62 7.82
CA ASP A 37 -17.76 -5.21 6.62
C ASP A 37 -16.96 -4.24 5.73
N GLN A 38 -16.22 -3.31 6.34
CA GLN A 38 -15.33 -2.40 5.61
C GLN A 38 -14.18 -3.16 4.94
N SER A 39 -13.64 -4.16 5.60
CA SER A 39 -12.58 -5.01 5.05
C SER A 39 -13.10 -5.87 3.90
N GLU A 40 -14.29 -6.46 4.02
CA GLU A 40 -14.94 -7.19 2.95
C GLU A 40 -15.20 -6.31 1.73
N ALA A 41 -15.78 -5.13 1.92
CA ALA A 41 -16.00 -4.17 0.84
C ALA A 41 -14.70 -3.75 0.15
N SER A 42 -13.63 -3.57 0.94
CA SER A 42 -12.30 -3.26 0.41
C SER A 42 -11.72 -4.41 -0.41
N LEU A 43 -11.82 -5.65 0.08
CA LEU A 43 -11.36 -6.85 -0.64
C LEU A 43 -12.07 -6.99 -1.99
N VAL A 44 -13.39 -6.89 -1.98
CA VAL A 44 -14.21 -6.97 -3.21
C VAL A 44 -13.80 -5.89 -4.20
N ARG A 45 -13.62 -4.65 -3.73
CA ARG A 45 -13.17 -3.54 -4.58
C ARG A 45 -11.79 -3.81 -5.20
N GLN A 46 -10.80 -4.27 -4.41
CA GLN A 46 -9.46 -4.55 -4.93
C GLN A 46 -9.47 -5.69 -5.95
N ARG A 47 -10.21 -6.76 -5.67
CA ARG A 47 -10.39 -7.88 -6.59
C ARG A 47 -11.00 -7.43 -7.92
N THR A 48 -12.08 -6.67 -7.87
CA THR A 48 -12.76 -6.12 -9.04
C THR A 48 -11.84 -5.21 -9.87
N LEU A 49 -11.07 -4.33 -9.22
CA LEU A 49 -10.12 -3.46 -9.91
C LEU A 49 -9.05 -4.26 -10.66
N ILE A 50 -8.53 -5.32 -10.07
CA ILE A 50 -7.53 -6.19 -10.71
C ILE A 50 -8.19 -6.96 -11.88
N GLU A 51 -9.42 -7.46 -11.72
CA GLU A 51 -10.17 -8.13 -12.80
C GLU A 51 -10.40 -7.20 -14.01
N GLN A 52 -10.73 -5.93 -13.75
CA GLN A 52 -11.06 -4.97 -14.80
C GLN A 52 -9.85 -4.43 -15.54
N ARG A 53 -8.72 -4.19 -14.86
CA ARG A 53 -7.57 -3.51 -15.45
C ARG A 53 -6.25 -4.31 -15.44
N GLY A 54 -6.25 -5.50 -14.83
CA GLY A 54 -5.11 -6.40 -14.79
C GLY A 54 -4.08 -6.08 -13.70
N TRP A 55 -4.24 -5.01 -12.92
CA TRP A 55 -3.33 -4.62 -11.85
C TRP A 55 -4.04 -3.88 -10.73
N GLY A 56 -3.40 -3.82 -9.57
CA GLY A 56 -3.98 -3.17 -8.38
C GLY A 56 -3.14 -3.42 -7.14
N LEU A 57 -3.79 -3.38 -5.99
CA LEU A 57 -3.23 -3.85 -4.72
C LEU A 57 -3.46 -5.36 -4.64
N TRP A 58 -2.42 -6.13 -4.90
CA TRP A 58 -2.48 -7.60 -4.86
C TRP A 58 -2.35 -8.13 -3.44
N ALA A 59 -2.94 -9.28 -3.19
CA ALA A 59 -2.65 -10.05 -1.99
C ALA A 59 -1.19 -10.52 -2.00
N VAL A 60 -0.51 -10.36 -0.88
CA VAL A 60 0.84 -10.90 -0.65
C VAL A 60 0.69 -12.28 -0.04
N ASP A 61 1.24 -13.26 -0.73
CA ASP A 61 1.31 -14.65 -0.30
C ASP A 61 2.74 -15.00 0.11
N VAL A 62 2.89 -15.59 1.27
CA VAL A 62 4.17 -16.10 1.78
C VAL A 62 4.03 -17.59 2.04
N ASP A 63 4.68 -18.41 1.23
CA ASP A 63 4.63 -19.87 1.33
C ASP A 63 3.19 -20.42 1.41
N GLY A 64 2.24 -19.83 0.66
CA GLY A 64 0.84 -20.22 0.60
C GLY A 64 -0.08 -19.54 1.61
N ALA A 65 0.44 -18.71 2.51
CA ALA A 65 -0.32 -18.01 3.52
C ALA A 65 -0.50 -16.51 3.16
N PHE A 66 -1.68 -15.95 3.45
CA PHE A 66 -1.96 -14.53 3.29
C PHE A 66 -1.17 -13.70 4.30
N ALA A 67 -0.32 -12.82 3.82
CA ALA A 67 0.54 -11.95 4.65
C ALA A 67 0.10 -10.48 4.69
N GLY A 68 -0.75 -10.06 3.76
CA GLY A 68 -1.19 -8.69 3.61
C GLY A 68 -1.38 -8.31 2.14
N PHE A 69 -1.15 -7.05 1.81
CA PHE A 69 -1.21 -6.60 0.42
C PHE A 69 -0.08 -5.63 0.07
N THR A 70 0.26 -5.58 -1.20
CA THR A 70 1.05 -4.51 -1.83
C THR A 70 0.70 -4.42 -3.30
N GLY A 71 0.99 -3.29 -3.91
CA GLY A 71 0.74 -3.10 -5.33
C GLY A 71 0.58 -1.65 -5.71
N LEU A 72 0.00 -1.45 -6.88
CA LEU A 72 -0.19 -0.16 -7.50
C LEU A 72 -1.64 0.30 -7.39
N ALA A 73 -1.84 1.58 -7.13
CA ALA A 73 -3.17 2.17 -7.02
C ALA A 73 -3.21 3.57 -7.64
N ILE A 74 -4.39 3.99 -8.06
CA ILE A 74 -4.69 5.38 -8.37
C ILE A 74 -5.36 5.95 -7.12
N PRO A 75 -4.79 6.98 -6.47
CA PRO A 75 -5.39 7.58 -5.28
C PRO A 75 -6.82 8.06 -5.55
N GLY A 76 -7.73 7.82 -4.61
CA GLY A 76 -9.14 8.17 -4.72
C GLY A 76 -9.49 9.58 -4.25
N PHE A 77 -8.54 10.50 -4.25
CA PHE A 77 -8.74 11.90 -3.83
C PHE A 77 -8.03 12.87 -4.78
N GLU A 78 -8.45 14.11 -4.78
CA GLU A 78 -7.83 15.19 -5.56
C GLU A 78 -6.63 15.77 -4.82
N ALA A 79 -5.52 15.99 -5.55
CA ALA A 79 -4.33 16.64 -5.05
C ALA A 79 -3.55 17.28 -6.22
N PRO A 80 -2.68 18.29 -5.96
CA PRO A 80 -1.92 18.95 -7.02
C PRO A 80 -0.99 18.03 -7.82
N PHE A 81 -0.58 16.89 -7.25
CA PHE A 81 0.27 15.89 -7.91
C PHE A 81 -0.51 14.84 -8.74
N MET A 82 -1.84 14.95 -8.78
CA MET A 82 -2.67 14.08 -9.61
C MET A 82 -2.66 14.51 -11.08
N PRO A 83 -2.79 13.58 -12.07
CA PRO A 83 -2.92 12.13 -11.88
C PRO A 83 -1.59 11.47 -11.56
N CYS A 84 -1.63 10.42 -10.74
CA CYS A 84 -0.46 9.61 -10.44
C CYS A 84 -0.83 8.13 -10.17
N VAL A 85 0.17 7.27 -10.18
CA VAL A 85 0.07 5.90 -9.68
C VAL A 85 0.95 5.78 -8.46
N GLU A 86 0.38 5.32 -7.36
CA GLU A 86 1.12 5.08 -6.12
C GLU A 86 1.43 3.60 -5.91
N VAL A 87 2.53 3.31 -5.23
CA VAL A 87 2.77 2.01 -4.62
C VAL A 87 2.45 2.07 -3.13
N GLY A 88 1.69 1.09 -2.65
CA GLY A 88 1.31 0.98 -1.24
C GLY A 88 1.47 -0.44 -0.71
N TRP A 89 1.48 -0.58 0.62
CA TRP A 89 1.60 -1.85 1.32
C TRP A 89 0.97 -1.80 2.70
N ARG A 90 0.52 -2.97 3.16
CA ARG A 90 0.13 -3.26 4.53
C ARG A 90 0.31 -4.74 4.78
N LEU A 91 1.03 -5.10 5.84
CA LEU A 91 1.26 -6.49 6.23
C LEU A 91 0.78 -6.73 7.67
N ARG A 92 0.39 -7.97 7.93
CA ARG A 92 0.15 -8.49 9.29
C ARG A 92 1.45 -8.41 10.09
N CYS A 93 1.34 -8.14 11.39
CA CYS A 93 2.51 -7.90 12.27
C CYS A 93 3.54 -9.03 12.25
N GLU A 94 3.09 -10.29 12.20
CA GLU A 94 3.98 -11.46 12.20
C GLU A 94 4.88 -11.58 10.96
N TYR A 95 4.61 -10.78 9.92
CA TYR A 95 5.43 -10.71 8.69
C TYR A 95 6.37 -9.52 8.65
N TRP A 96 6.38 -8.68 9.70
CA TRP A 96 7.27 -7.53 9.75
C TRP A 96 8.72 -7.92 10.00
N GLY A 97 9.65 -7.03 9.62
CA GLY A 97 11.09 -7.26 9.84
C GLY A 97 11.74 -8.34 8.96
N ARG A 98 10.96 -9.04 8.14
CA ARG A 98 11.40 -10.18 7.32
C ARG A 98 11.68 -9.81 5.85
N GLY A 99 11.63 -8.52 5.51
CA GLY A 99 11.85 -8.03 4.14
C GLY A 99 10.72 -8.34 3.15
N ILE A 100 9.56 -8.81 3.62
CA ILE A 100 8.43 -9.22 2.78
C ILE A 100 7.83 -8.02 2.05
N ALA A 101 7.58 -6.90 2.74
CA ALA A 101 7.07 -5.68 2.12
C ALA A 101 8.03 -5.16 1.02
N TYR A 102 9.34 -5.22 1.26
CA TYR A 102 10.34 -4.83 0.28
C TYR A 102 10.28 -5.68 -0.98
N ARG A 103 10.27 -7.03 -0.82
CA ARG A 103 10.23 -7.97 -1.95
C ARG A 103 8.92 -7.88 -2.74
N GLY A 104 7.80 -7.69 -2.04
CA GLY A 104 6.50 -7.50 -2.69
C GLY A 104 6.44 -6.17 -3.45
N ALA A 105 6.87 -5.07 -2.83
CA ALA A 105 6.89 -3.77 -3.48
C ALA A 105 7.81 -3.72 -4.70
N LEU A 106 8.97 -4.43 -4.67
CA LEU A 106 9.84 -4.55 -5.85
C LEU A 106 9.12 -5.22 -7.02
N GLN A 107 8.34 -6.28 -6.80
CA GLN A 107 7.56 -6.92 -7.84
C GLN A 107 6.51 -5.97 -8.43
N ALA A 108 5.82 -5.19 -7.57
CA ALA A 108 4.85 -4.21 -8.01
C ALA A 108 5.50 -3.08 -8.83
N LEU A 109 6.67 -2.58 -8.41
CA LEU A 109 7.43 -1.56 -9.13
C LEU A 109 7.93 -2.08 -10.48
N ASP A 110 8.47 -3.31 -10.52
CA ASP A 110 8.89 -3.93 -11.77
C ASP A 110 7.72 -4.02 -12.75
N TYR A 111 6.56 -4.49 -12.31
CA TYR A 111 5.35 -4.51 -13.13
C TYR A 111 4.97 -3.12 -13.64
N GLY A 112 4.98 -2.12 -12.78
CA GLY A 112 4.65 -0.73 -13.13
C GLY A 112 5.59 -0.15 -14.20
N PHE A 113 6.89 -0.39 -14.07
CA PHE A 113 7.88 0.15 -15.02
C PHE A 113 8.01 -0.69 -16.29
N THR A 114 7.95 -2.02 -16.18
CA THR A 114 8.22 -2.91 -17.34
C THR A 114 6.97 -3.26 -18.13
N VAL A 115 5.82 -3.47 -17.48
CA VAL A 115 4.55 -3.86 -18.12
C VAL A 115 3.71 -2.62 -18.43
N LEU A 116 3.44 -1.78 -17.43
CA LEU A 116 2.61 -0.59 -17.60
C LEU A 116 3.38 0.57 -18.26
N LYS A 117 4.71 0.49 -18.34
CA LYS A 117 5.58 1.54 -18.91
C LYS A 117 5.36 2.91 -18.26
N LEU A 118 5.07 2.92 -16.97
CA LEU A 118 4.90 4.16 -16.23
C LEU A 118 6.22 4.93 -16.17
N PRO A 119 6.23 6.25 -16.45
CA PRO A 119 7.45 7.05 -16.34
C PRO A 119 7.84 7.32 -14.88
N GLU A 120 6.86 7.24 -13.97
CA GLU A 120 7.03 7.54 -12.56
C GLU A 120 6.01 6.77 -11.73
N ILE A 121 6.42 6.36 -10.53
CA ILE A 121 5.54 5.83 -9.48
C ILE A 121 5.80 6.66 -8.22
N VAL A 122 4.74 7.00 -7.50
CA VAL A 122 4.82 7.76 -6.25
C VAL A 122 4.51 6.88 -5.05
N SER A 123 4.85 7.34 -3.86
CA SER A 123 4.43 6.75 -2.60
C SER A 123 4.33 7.84 -1.55
N PHE A 124 3.34 7.76 -0.67
CA PHE A 124 3.15 8.75 0.40
C PHE A 124 2.61 8.08 1.66
N THR A 125 2.86 8.69 2.79
CA THR A 125 2.40 8.20 4.09
C THR A 125 2.37 9.33 5.10
N ALA A 126 1.69 9.13 6.24
CA ALA A 126 1.75 10.08 7.34
C ALA A 126 3.21 10.38 7.73
N ALA A 127 3.54 11.63 7.97
CA ALA A 127 4.91 12.08 8.24
C ALA A 127 5.57 11.34 9.41
N VAL A 128 4.76 10.90 10.38
CA VAL A 128 5.21 10.15 11.56
C VAL A 128 5.44 8.65 11.30
N ASN A 129 5.05 8.13 10.12
CA ASN A 129 5.21 6.72 9.75
C ASN A 129 6.65 6.42 9.34
N GLY A 130 7.55 6.34 10.31
CA GLY A 130 8.97 6.05 10.10
C GLY A 130 9.26 4.75 9.35
N PRO A 131 8.61 3.61 9.70
CA PRO A 131 8.82 2.35 8.99
C PRO A 131 8.55 2.42 7.49
N SER A 132 7.42 3.00 7.07
CA SER A 132 7.11 3.15 5.63
C SER A 132 8.06 4.10 4.93
N ARG A 133 8.47 5.21 5.55
CA ARG A 133 9.46 6.13 4.99
C ARG A 133 10.79 5.44 4.70
N ARG A 134 11.30 4.66 5.68
CA ARG A 134 12.53 3.88 5.48
C ARG A 134 12.40 2.85 4.35
N LEU A 135 11.22 2.23 4.21
CA LEU A 135 10.98 1.30 3.11
C LEU A 135 10.98 2.01 1.75
N MET A 136 10.33 3.18 1.64
CA MET A 136 10.37 4.00 0.42
C MET A 136 11.82 4.34 0.02
N GLU A 137 12.63 4.78 0.98
CA GLU A 137 14.04 5.13 0.75
C GLU A 137 14.86 3.90 0.29
N ARG A 138 14.66 2.75 0.92
CA ARG A 138 15.30 1.48 0.50
C ARG A 138 14.89 1.02 -0.89
N LEU A 139 13.66 1.31 -1.31
CA LEU A 139 13.16 1.04 -2.66
C LEU A 139 13.69 2.05 -3.70
N GLY A 140 14.47 3.04 -3.27
CA GLY A 140 15.07 4.04 -4.14
C GLY A 140 14.14 5.20 -4.50
N PHE A 141 13.09 5.42 -3.69
CA PHE A 141 12.29 6.64 -3.81
C PHE A 141 13.02 7.84 -3.25
N VAL A 142 12.86 8.98 -3.91
CA VAL A 142 13.41 10.27 -3.50
C VAL A 142 12.29 11.13 -2.93
N ARG A 143 12.54 11.76 -1.78
CA ARG A 143 11.62 12.70 -1.15
C ARG A 143 11.40 13.92 -2.04
N ASP A 144 10.14 14.26 -2.27
CA ASP A 144 9.72 15.48 -2.95
C ASP A 144 8.93 16.37 -1.99
N ILE A 145 9.65 17.18 -1.25
CA ILE A 145 9.09 18.03 -0.17
C ILE A 145 8.05 19.03 -0.70
N ALA A 146 8.21 19.49 -1.94
CA ALA A 146 7.28 20.44 -2.55
C ALA A 146 5.86 19.85 -2.72
N ASN A 147 5.74 18.52 -2.78
CA ASN A 147 4.48 17.80 -2.88
C ASN A 147 4.01 17.17 -1.56
N ASP A 148 4.67 17.45 -0.43
CA ASP A 148 4.12 17.09 0.87
C ASP A 148 2.75 17.76 1.06
N PHE A 149 1.78 17.03 1.60
CA PHE A 149 0.40 17.50 1.64
C PHE A 149 -0.34 17.11 2.92
N ASP A 150 -1.45 17.76 3.16
CA ASP A 150 -2.40 17.38 4.19
C ASP A 150 -3.47 16.47 3.59
N HIS A 151 -3.58 15.24 4.12
CA HIS A 151 -4.50 14.25 3.57
C HIS A 151 -5.96 14.71 3.75
N PRO A 152 -6.74 14.85 2.66
CA PRO A 152 -8.07 15.48 2.72
C PRO A 152 -9.09 14.71 3.57
N SER A 153 -8.92 13.40 3.71
CA SER A 153 -9.82 12.55 4.50
C SER A 153 -9.49 12.53 6.00
N ILE A 154 -8.43 13.20 6.43
CA ILE A 154 -8.02 13.23 7.84
C ILE A 154 -8.33 14.62 8.43
N PRO A 155 -8.99 14.70 9.60
CA PRO A 155 -9.39 15.97 10.20
C PRO A 155 -8.21 16.94 10.43
N GLN A 156 -8.50 18.23 10.34
CA GLN A 156 -7.51 19.26 10.66
C GLN A 156 -7.04 19.13 12.11
N GLY A 157 -5.72 19.29 12.33
CA GLY A 157 -5.09 19.15 13.65
C GLY A 157 -4.78 17.71 14.06
N HIS A 158 -5.20 16.70 13.29
CA HIS A 158 -4.84 15.31 13.57
C HIS A 158 -3.38 15.05 13.19
N GLU A 159 -2.62 14.35 14.05
CA GLU A 159 -1.19 14.07 13.85
C GLU A 159 -0.87 13.28 12.56
N LEU A 160 -1.82 12.48 12.07
CA LEU A 160 -1.67 11.68 10.85
C LEU A 160 -2.01 12.47 9.58
N ARG A 161 -2.51 13.71 9.70
CA ARG A 161 -2.97 14.49 8.55
C ARG A 161 -1.83 14.86 7.60
N ARG A 162 -0.69 15.27 8.15
CA ARG A 162 0.47 15.64 7.33
C ARG A 162 1.11 14.41 6.72
N HIS A 163 1.16 14.37 5.39
CA HIS A 163 1.79 13.30 4.60
C HIS A 163 3.06 13.79 3.94
N VAL A 164 4.02 12.89 3.86
CA VAL A 164 5.27 13.05 3.12
C VAL A 164 5.17 12.34 1.78
N PHE A 165 5.67 12.98 0.74
CA PHE A 165 5.55 12.54 -0.64
C PHE A 165 6.91 12.13 -1.20
N TYR A 166 6.96 10.99 -1.86
CA TYR A 166 8.13 10.41 -2.47
C TYR A 166 7.83 9.99 -3.91
N ARG A 167 8.84 10.07 -4.79
CA ARG A 167 8.71 9.64 -6.18
C ARG A 167 9.90 8.78 -6.62
N LYS A 168 9.63 7.87 -7.55
CA LYS A 168 10.63 7.06 -8.24
C LYS A 168 10.34 7.11 -9.73
N ARG A 169 11.35 7.45 -10.52
CA ARG A 169 11.28 7.43 -11.99
C ARG A 169 11.82 6.11 -12.54
N ALA A 170 11.37 5.74 -13.74
CA ALA A 170 11.83 4.57 -14.46
C ALA A 170 13.33 4.61 -14.77
#